data_6071d7022d62d9ae4620eb602c92590e
#
_entry.id   6071d7022d62d9ae4620eb602c92590e
#
_cell.length_a   1.000
_cell.length_b   1.000
_cell.length_c   1.000
_cell.angle_alpha   90.00
_cell.angle_beta   90.00
_cell.angle_gamma   90.00
#
_symmetry.space_group_name_H-M   'P 1'
#
loop_
_entity.id
_entity.type
_entity.pdbx_description
1 polymer ?
#
loop_
_entity_poly.entity_id
_entity_poly.type
_entity_poly.pdbx_seq_one_letter_code
_entity_poly.pdbx_strand_id
1 'polypeptide(L)'
;MAEFVVLVNGLPGSGKSTLGRPLAAALGATFLSKDVVKEALAGCVDDDAVVSALGGIAMDAVWALAGVASGTVVVDSWWFRPRDLGFARAGIEKARADRVVEVWCDVPAEVARARYASRRRAAVYCDEQRLAEDWDTWAGQAVPLGLAPIVWVDTTQPVPPADLAARIERLV
;
A
#
# COMPACT_ATOMS: atom_id res chain seq x y z
N MET A 1 14.87 -9.82 -10.40
CA MET A 1 14.80 -8.84 -9.29
C MET A 1 14.10 -7.62 -9.82
N ALA A 2 13.27 -6.97 -8.99
CA ALA A 2 12.63 -5.74 -9.39
C ALA A 2 13.69 -4.66 -9.65
N GLU A 3 13.63 -4.03 -10.83
CA GLU A 3 14.51 -2.89 -11.17
C GLU A 3 13.95 -1.60 -10.59
N PHE A 4 12.63 -1.53 -10.49
CA PHE A 4 11.94 -0.36 -10.00
C PHE A 4 10.74 -0.73 -9.12
N VAL A 5 10.64 -0.14 -7.93
CA VAL A 5 9.52 -0.32 -7.00
C VAL A 5 8.75 0.97 -6.82
N VAL A 6 7.45 0.92 -7.05
CA VAL A 6 6.51 2.02 -6.78
C VAL A 6 5.67 1.63 -5.57
N LEU A 7 5.83 2.37 -4.47
CA LEU A 7 5.03 2.19 -3.25
C LEU A 7 3.77 3.06 -3.35
N VAL A 8 2.58 2.47 -3.30
CA VAL A 8 1.32 3.22 -3.25
C VAL A 8 0.83 3.24 -1.81
N ASN A 9 0.96 4.39 -1.16
CA ASN A 9 0.68 4.64 0.25
C ASN A 9 -0.41 5.70 0.44
N GLY A 10 -0.93 5.82 1.64
CA GLY A 10 -2.00 6.76 2.03
C GLY A 10 -2.94 6.15 3.04
N LEU A 11 -3.76 6.95 3.70
CA LEU A 11 -4.73 6.51 4.70
C LEU A 11 -5.60 5.33 4.22
N PRO A 12 -6.06 4.46 5.12
CA PRO A 12 -7.17 3.56 4.80
C PRO A 12 -8.35 4.36 4.22
N GLY A 13 -8.89 3.95 3.07
CA GLY A 13 -9.92 4.73 2.39
C GLY A 13 -9.42 5.78 1.38
N SER A 14 -8.11 6.04 1.29
CA SER A 14 -7.55 7.03 0.35
C SER A 14 -7.59 6.64 -1.13
N GLY A 15 -8.04 5.44 -1.49
CA GLY A 15 -8.14 5.03 -2.90
C GLY A 15 -6.89 4.34 -3.47
N LYS A 16 -5.94 3.92 -2.63
CA LYS A 16 -4.69 3.24 -3.05
C LYS A 16 -4.89 2.13 -4.08
N SER A 17 -5.73 1.16 -3.76
CA SER A 17 -5.93 -0.01 -4.64
C SER A 17 -6.67 0.37 -5.95
N THR A 18 -7.55 1.37 -5.88
CA THR A 18 -8.22 1.93 -7.06
C THR A 18 -7.24 2.62 -8.00
N LEU A 19 -6.22 3.29 -7.45
CA LEU A 19 -5.15 3.94 -8.19
C LEU A 19 -4.06 2.94 -8.62
N GLY A 20 -3.61 2.08 -7.71
CA GLY A 20 -2.43 1.25 -7.87
C GLY A 20 -2.55 0.21 -8.98
N ARG A 21 -3.71 -0.42 -9.13
CA ARG A 21 -3.91 -1.44 -10.17
C ARG A 21 -3.89 -0.86 -11.60
N PRO A 22 -4.63 0.23 -11.91
CA PRO A 22 -4.51 0.88 -13.22
C PRO A 22 -3.13 1.49 -13.47
N LEU A 23 -2.47 2.04 -12.43
CA LEU A 23 -1.10 2.53 -12.53
C LEU A 23 -0.13 1.42 -12.91
N ALA A 24 -0.23 0.25 -12.27
CA ALA A 24 0.60 -0.90 -12.61
C ALA A 24 0.42 -1.32 -14.08
N ALA A 25 -0.83 -1.34 -14.57
CA ALA A 25 -1.10 -1.62 -15.98
C ALA A 25 -0.44 -0.57 -16.91
N ALA A 26 -0.52 0.71 -16.57
CA ALA A 26 0.08 1.80 -17.36
C ALA A 26 1.63 1.73 -17.38
N LEU A 27 2.24 1.25 -16.30
CA LEU A 27 3.69 1.07 -16.19
C LEU A 27 4.18 -0.29 -16.74
N GLY A 28 3.29 -1.19 -17.20
CA GLY A 28 3.65 -2.56 -17.53
C GLY A 28 4.21 -3.34 -16.33
N ALA A 29 3.76 -3.01 -15.13
CA ALA A 29 4.33 -3.47 -13.87
C ALA A 29 3.55 -4.64 -13.24
N THR A 30 4.24 -5.44 -12.44
CA THR A 30 3.60 -6.41 -11.54
C THR A 30 2.91 -5.67 -10.40
N PHE A 31 1.62 -5.93 -10.18
CA PHE A 31 0.86 -5.36 -9.07
C PHE A 31 0.81 -6.31 -7.89
N LEU A 32 1.31 -5.88 -6.75
CA LEU A 32 1.31 -6.62 -5.49
C LEU A 32 0.50 -5.85 -4.43
N SER A 33 -0.62 -6.42 -4.00
CA SER A 33 -1.46 -5.85 -2.94
C SER A 33 -1.34 -6.69 -1.68
N LYS A 34 -0.92 -6.04 -0.59
CA LYS A 34 -0.86 -6.67 0.73
C LYS A 34 -2.22 -7.23 1.16
N ASP A 35 -3.29 -6.48 0.90
CA ASP A 35 -4.64 -6.89 1.31
C ASP A 35 -5.09 -8.16 0.58
N VAL A 36 -4.81 -8.28 -0.72
CA VAL A 36 -5.10 -9.51 -1.49
C VAL A 36 -4.35 -10.72 -0.93
N VAL A 37 -3.06 -10.56 -0.62
CA VAL A 37 -2.26 -11.63 -0.02
C VAL A 37 -2.79 -12.00 1.37
N LYS A 38 -3.12 -11.00 2.20
CA LYS A 38 -3.69 -11.21 3.53
C LYS A 38 -4.99 -11.99 3.49
N GLU A 39 -5.91 -11.64 2.58
CA GLU A 39 -7.18 -12.35 2.40
C GLU A 39 -6.98 -13.81 1.97
N ALA A 40 -6.08 -14.06 1.02
CA ALA A 40 -5.76 -15.41 0.58
C ALA A 40 -5.20 -16.26 1.72
N LEU A 41 -4.30 -15.70 2.54
CA LEU A 41 -3.74 -16.39 3.70
C LEU A 41 -4.78 -16.61 4.80
N ALA A 42 -5.69 -15.66 5.01
CA ALA A 42 -6.77 -15.81 6.00
C ALA A 42 -7.69 -16.99 5.70
N GLY A 43 -7.87 -17.33 4.42
CA GLY A 43 -8.63 -18.54 4.02
C GLY A 43 -7.91 -19.86 4.29
N CYS A 44 -6.65 -19.83 4.73
CA CYS A 44 -5.84 -21.02 5.00
C CYS A 44 -5.73 -21.36 6.49
N VAL A 45 -6.24 -20.52 7.39
CA VAL A 45 -6.02 -20.64 8.83
C VAL A 45 -7.29 -20.34 9.62
N ASP A 46 -7.51 -21.09 10.70
CA ASP A 46 -8.65 -20.94 11.62
C ASP A 46 -8.19 -20.51 13.04
N ASP A 47 -6.89 -20.30 13.25
CA ASP A 47 -6.30 -19.94 14.55
C ASP A 47 -6.21 -18.41 14.68
N ASP A 48 -6.89 -17.84 15.68
CA ASP A 48 -6.94 -16.40 15.94
C ASP A 48 -5.55 -15.78 16.19
N ALA A 49 -4.64 -16.52 16.81
CA ALA A 49 -3.28 -16.05 17.05
C ALA A 49 -2.52 -15.89 15.71
N VAL A 50 -2.72 -16.81 14.76
CA VAL A 50 -2.16 -16.73 13.42
C VAL A 50 -2.83 -15.59 12.63
N VAL A 51 -4.16 -15.44 12.75
CA VAL A 51 -4.93 -14.37 12.10
C VAL A 51 -4.39 -12.99 12.50
N SER A 52 -4.02 -12.78 13.76
CA SER A 52 -3.45 -11.52 14.26
C SER A 52 -2.10 -11.19 13.59
N ALA A 53 -1.30 -12.19 13.24
CA ALA A 53 0.02 -12.04 12.61
C ALA A 53 -0.06 -11.89 11.07
N LEU A 54 -1.20 -12.17 10.44
CA LEU A 54 -1.34 -12.21 8.97
C LEU A 54 -0.93 -10.91 8.28
N GLY A 55 -1.06 -9.76 8.96
CA GLY A 55 -0.65 -8.49 8.39
C GLY A 55 0.85 -8.40 8.08
N GLY A 56 1.68 -8.90 9.01
CA GLY A 56 3.13 -8.99 8.84
C GLY A 56 3.51 -10.06 7.81
N ILE A 57 2.95 -11.26 7.96
CA ILE A 57 3.21 -12.41 7.06
C ILE A 57 2.86 -12.05 5.60
N ALA A 58 1.73 -11.41 5.38
CA ALA A 58 1.33 -10.95 4.05
C ALA A 58 2.32 -9.93 3.47
N MET A 59 2.82 -9.01 4.31
CA MET A 59 3.80 -8.03 3.85
C MET A 59 5.16 -8.67 3.54
N ASP A 60 5.60 -9.64 4.33
CA ASP A 60 6.81 -10.42 4.05
C ASP A 60 6.71 -11.21 2.75
N ALA A 61 5.54 -11.78 2.46
CA ALA A 61 5.25 -12.45 1.19
C ALA A 61 5.28 -11.46 0.01
N VAL A 62 4.69 -10.27 0.15
CA VAL A 62 4.75 -9.20 -0.86
C VAL A 62 6.18 -8.81 -1.19
N TRP A 63 7.02 -8.59 -0.16
CA TRP A 63 8.43 -8.26 -0.39
C TRP A 63 9.24 -9.42 -1.01
N ALA A 64 8.93 -10.66 -0.63
CA ALA A 64 9.55 -11.83 -1.26
C ALA A 64 9.17 -11.92 -2.76
N LEU A 65 7.90 -11.68 -3.10
CA LEU A 65 7.44 -11.64 -4.48
C LEU A 65 8.08 -10.48 -5.27
N ALA A 66 8.18 -9.29 -4.67
CA ALA A 66 8.88 -8.18 -5.29
C ALA A 66 10.35 -8.51 -5.60
N GLY A 67 11.03 -9.22 -4.69
CA GLY A 67 12.44 -9.61 -4.87
C GLY A 67 12.70 -10.61 -6.00
N VAL A 68 11.69 -11.35 -6.44
CA VAL A 68 11.81 -12.32 -7.59
C VAL A 68 11.13 -11.82 -8.86
N ALA A 69 10.31 -10.78 -8.79
CA ALA A 69 9.70 -10.16 -9.95
C ALA A 69 10.79 -9.50 -10.83
N SER A 70 10.54 -9.42 -12.14
CA SER A 70 11.38 -8.68 -13.09
C SER A 70 10.75 -7.33 -13.45
N GLY A 71 11.58 -6.34 -13.76
CA GLY A 71 11.14 -5.02 -14.21
C GLY A 71 10.51 -4.19 -13.09
N THR A 72 9.37 -3.58 -13.36
CA THR A 72 8.68 -2.68 -12.42
C THR A 72 7.67 -3.42 -11.55
N VAL A 73 7.61 -3.08 -10.26
CA VAL A 73 6.65 -3.61 -9.29
C VAL A 73 5.91 -2.46 -8.62
N VAL A 74 4.59 -2.52 -8.59
CA VAL A 74 3.74 -1.61 -7.80
C VAL A 74 3.27 -2.33 -6.56
N VAL A 75 3.60 -1.82 -5.38
CA VAL A 75 3.22 -2.38 -4.08
C VAL A 75 2.15 -1.50 -3.45
N ASP A 76 0.97 -2.06 -3.23
CA ASP A 76 -0.17 -1.40 -2.57
C ASP A 76 -0.27 -1.84 -1.10
N SER A 77 -0.10 -0.88 -0.19
CA SER A 77 -0.29 -1.11 1.25
C SER A 77 -0.55 0.21 1.97
N TRP A 78 -1.11 0.12 3.19
CA TRP A 78 -1.07 1.19 4.18
C TRP A 78 0.18 1.03 5.04
N TRP A 79 1.13 1.93 4.89
CA TRP A 79 2.27 2.06 5.77
C TRP A 79 2.09 3.25 6.71
N PHE A 80 1.80 2.96 7.97
CA PHE A 80 1.78 3.97 9.03
C PHE A 80 3.21 4.23 9.49
N ARG A 81 3.79 5.36 9.06
CA ARG A 81 5.22 5.66 9.25
C ARG A 81 5.73 5.43 10.68
N PRO A 82 5.02 5.85 11.76
CA PRO A 82 5.50 5.62 13.13
C PRO A 82 5.71 4.15 13.49
N ARG A 83 4.92 3.26 12.88
CA ARG A 83 5.00 1.80 13.12
C ARG A 83 5.85 1.09 12.07
N ASP A 84 5.72 1.49 10.81
CA ASP A 84 6.10 0.64 9.66
C ASP A 84 7.39 1.08 8.97
N LEU A 85 8.00 2.22 9.34
CA LEU A 85 9.17 2.78 8.64
C LEU A 85 10.33 1.78 8.54
N GLY A 86 10.66 1.09 9.66
CA GLY A 86 11.72 0.10 9.70
C GLY A 86 11.42 -1.12 8.84
N PHE A 87 10.18 -1.61 8.89
CA PHE A 87 9.73 -2.75 8.09
C PHE A 87 9.71 -2.43 6.60
N ALA A 88 9.28 -1.22 6.21
CA ALA A 88 9.28 -0.79 4.82
C ALA A 88 10.70 -0.67 4.27
N ARG A 89 11.63 -0.12 5.05
CA ARG A 89 13.06 -0.04 4.69
C ARG A 89 13.65 -1.42 4.44
N ALA A 90 13.50 -2.34 5.39
CA ALA A 90 13.96 -3.71 5.26
C ALA A 90 13.32 -4.44 4.06
N GLY A 91 12.05 -4.16 3.78
CA GLY A 91 11.35 -4.70 2.62
C GLY A 91 11.91 -4.21 1.29
N ILE A 92 12.19 -2.90 1.17
CA ILE A 92 12.83 -2.30 -0.01
C ILE A 92 14.22 -2.94 -0.24
N GLU A 93 15.01 -3.09 0.82
CA GLU A 93 16.32 -3.75 0.76
C GLU A 93 16.19 -5.21 0.30
N LYS A 94 15.20 -5.95 0.81
CA LYS A 94 14.90 -7.34 0.41
C LYS A 94 14.50 -7.44 -1.05
N ALA A 95 13.74 -6.49 -1.57
CA ALA A 95 13.35 -6.41 -2.97
C ALA A 95 14.54 -6.14 -3.90
N ARG A 96 15.65 -5.58 -3.37
CA ARG A 96 16.87 -5.20 -4.11
C ARG A 96 16.57 -4.31 -5.31
N ALA A 97 15.60 -3.40 -5.17
CA ALA A 97 15.24 -2.49 -6.24
C ALA A 97 16.33 -1.42 -6.43
N ASP A 98 16.72 -1.17 -7.68
CA ASP A 98 17.67 -0.12 -8.03
C ASP A 98 17.06 1.27 -7.82
N ARG A 99 15.74 1.38 -8.04
CA ARG A 99 14.97 2.63 -7.94
C ARG A 99 13.69 2.42 -7.15
N VAL A 100 13.31 3.42 -6.36
CA VAL A 100 12.07 3.42 -5.58
C VAL A 100 11.40 4.78 -5.68
N VAL A 101 10.08 4.82 -5.77
CA VAL A 101 9.24 6.02 -5.67
C VAL A 101 8.07 5.72 -4.74
N GLU A 102 7.67 6.68 -3.92
CA GLU A 102 6.46 6.61 -3.12
C GLU A 102 5.36 7.47 -3.76
N VAL A 103 4.22 6.88 -4.06
CA VAL A 103 3.00 7.58 -4.46
C VAL A 103 2.13 7.74 -3.22
N TRP A 104 1.95 8.97 -2.78
CA TRP A 104 1.08 9.30 -1.66
C TRP A 104 -0.31 9.66 -2.18
N CYS A 105 -1.31 8.81 -1.84
CA CYS A 105 -2.72 9.08 -2.12
C CYS A 105 -3.24 10.11 -1.10
N ASP A 106 -3.24 11.36 -1.50
CA ASP A 106 -3.69 12.49 -0.69
C ASP A 106 -5.20 12.66 -0.79
N VAL A 107 -5.85 12.78 0.37
CA VAL A 107 -7.29 12.96 0.48
C VAL A 107 -7.61 13.49 1.89
N PRO A 108 -8.60 14.38 2.07
CA PRO A 108 -9.04 14.80 3.38
C PRO A 108 -9.41 13.60 4.27
N ALA A 109 -9.01 13.65 5.54
CA ALA A 109 -9.17 12.53 6.46
C ALA A 109 -10.64 12.10 6.64
N GLU A 110 -11.57 13.05 6.62
CA GLU A 110 -13.01 12.80 6.69
C GLU A 110 -13.53 12.04 5.46
N VAL A 111 -13.00 12.33 4.26
CA VAL A 111 -13.36 11.63 3.02
C VAL A 111 -12.81 10.20 3.07
N ALA A 112 -11.55 10.04 3.49
CA ALA A 112 -10.95 8.72 3.67
C ALA A 112 -11.73 7.89 4.72
N ARG A 113 -12.13 8.51 5.84
CA ARG A 113 -12.91 7.88 6.91
C ARG A 113 -14.27 7.38 6.40
N ALA A 114 -14.99 8.23 5.67
CA ALA A 114 -16.30 7.87 5.11
C ALA A 114 -16.17 6.69 4.12
N ARG A 115 -15.17 6.73 3.24
CA ARG A 115 -14.87 5.64 2.30
C ARG A 115 -14.45 4.36 3.05
N TYR A 116 -13.67 4.47 4.11
CA TYR A 116 -13.24 3.33 4.93
C TYR A 116 -14.43 2.68 5.64
N ALA A 117 -15.28 3.48 6.29
CA ALA A 117 -16.46 3.02 7.00
C ALA A 117 -17.52 2.37 6.09
N SER A 118 -17.60 2.79 4.82
CA SER A 118 -18.54 2.22 3.84
C SER A 118 -18.09 0.89 3.24
N ARG A 119 -16.83 0.47 3.48
CA ARG A 119 -16.30 -0.79 2.94
C ARG A 119 -16.95 -1.99 3.60
N ARG A 120 -17.20 -3.02 2.78
CA ARG A 120 -17.52 -4.35 3.25
C ARG A 120 -16.38 -5.28 2.89
N ARG A 121 -15.59 -5.65 3.91
CA ARG A 121 -14.43 -6.53 3.77
C ARG A 121 -14.55 -7.73 4.71
N ALA A 122 -13.65 -8.71 4.52
CA ALA A 122 -13.57 -9.87 5.40
C ALA A 122 -13.31 -9.47 6.86
N ALA A 123 -13.86 -10.22 7.82
CA ALA A 123 -13.73 -9.95 9.26
C ALA A 123 -12.27 -9.85 9.74
N VAL A 124 -11.34 -10.48 9.04
CA VAL A 124 -9.89 -10.44 9.34
C VAL A 124 -9.28 -9.03 9.40
N TYR A 125 -9.98 -8.02 8.88
CA TYR A 125 -9.52 -6.62 8.93
C TYR A 125 -9.90 -5.90 10.21
N CYS A 126 -10.92 -6.35 10.94
CA CYS A 126 -11.46 -5.68 12.13
C CYS A 126 -11.75 -4.18 11.87
N ASP A 127 -12.32 -3.86 10.70
CA ASP A 127 -12.43 -2.47 10.23
C ASP A 127 -13.22 -1.59 11.19
N GLU A 128 -14.30 -2.08 11.80
CA GLU A 128 -15.11 -1.31 12.77
C GLU A 128 -14.31 -0.98 14.04
N GLN A 129 -13.59 -1.98 14.58
CA GLN A 129 -12.74 -1.78 15.74
C GLN A 129 -11.63 -0.77 15.45
N ARG A 130 -10.94 -0.93 14.33
CA ARG A 130 -9.85 -0.02 13.92
C ARG A 130 -10.35 1.40 13.66
N LEU A 131 -11.55 1.56 13.12
CA LEU A 131 -12.17 2.85 12.92
C LEU A 131 -12.47 3.55 14.25
N ALA A 132 -12.82 2.78 15.28
CA ALA A 132 -13.11 3.30 16.61
C ALA A 132 -11.84 3.61 17.44
N GLU A 133 -10.82 2.76 17.33
CA GLU A 133 -9.65 2.80 18.22
C GLU A 133 -8.43 3.52 17.61
N ASP A 134 -8.20 3.30 16.29
CA ASP A 134 -6.96 3.71 15.63
C ASP A 134 -7.10 4.98 14.77
N TRP A 135 -8.33 5.31 14.33
CA TRP A 135 -8.54 6.30 13.27
C TRP A 135 -7.94 7.66 13.58
N ASP A 136 -8.19 8.22 14.76
CA ASP A 136 -7.75 9.57 15.11
C ASP A 136 -6.22 9.67 15.15
N THR A 137 -5.57 8.60 15.61
CA THR A 137 -4.10 8.47 15.56
C THR A 137 -3.60 8.42 14.13
N TRP A 138 -4.23 7.61 13.28
CA TRP A 138 -3.84 7.50 11.88
C TRP A 138 -4.01 8.81 11.14
N ALA A 139 -5.19 9.44 11.28
CA ALA A 139 -5.49 10.69 10.60
C ALA A 139 -4.58 11.84 11.04
N GLY A 140 -4.25 11.89 12.34
CA GLY A 140 -3.38 12.94 12.90
C GLY A 140 -1.89 12.76 12.57
N GLN A 141 -1.45 11.54 12.23
CA GLN A 141 -0.03 11.21 12.01
C GLN A 141 0.27 10.62 10.63
N ALA A 142 -0.72 10.59 9.72
CA ALA A 142 -0.54 10.07 8.38
C ALA A 142 0.40 10.96 7.57
N VAL A 143 1.55 10.44 7.26
CA VAL A 143 2.56 11.08 6.40
C VAL A 143 3.24 10.01 5.54
N PRO A 144 3.82 10.37 4.39
CA PRO A 144 4.63 9.46 3.60
C PRO A 144 5.77 8.83 4.41
N LEU A 145 6.24 7.67 4.00
CA LEU A 145 7.42 7.02 4.60
C LEU A 145 8.66 7.90 4.46
N GLY A 146 8.80 8.59 3.32
CA GLY A 146 9.95 9.45 3.04
C GLY A 146 11.26 8.67 2.86
N LEU A 147 11.17 7.43 2.39
CA LEU A 147 12.33 6.58 2.05
C LEU A 147 12.80 6.74 0.60
N ALA A 148 12.00 7.44 -0.22
CA ALA A 148 12.21 7.64 -1.64
C ALA A 148 11.55 8.97 -2.09
N PRO A 149 11.80 9.47 -3.32
CA PRO A 149 11.04 10.59 -3.88
C PRO A 149 9.52 10.33 -3.79
N ILE A 150 8.75 11.40 -3.49
CA ILE A 150 7.31 11.30 -3.25
C ILE A 150 6.54 11.98 -4.37
N VAL A 151 5.58 11.27 -4.94
CA VAL A 151 4.57 11.80 -5.86
C VAL A 151 3.25 11.97 -5.11
N TRP A 152 2.88 13.19 -4.83
CA TRP A 152 1.59 13.53 -4.23
C TRP A 152 0.48 13.45 -5.27
N VAL A 153 -0.60 12.74 -4.94
CA VAL A 153 -1.72 12.50 -5.85
C VAL A 153 -3.03 12.76 -5.10
N ASP A 154 -3.75 13.80 -5.51
CA ASP A 154 -5.12 14.04 -5.05
C ASP A 154 -6.03 12.93 -5.58
N THR A 155 -6.52 12.10 -4.66
CA THR A 155 -7.42 10.98 -4.95
C THR A 155 -8.89 11.28 -4.62
N THR A 156 -9.23 12.54 -4.40
CA THR A 156 -10.62 12.99 -4.34
C THR A 156 -11.30 12.91 -5.71
N GLN A 157 -10.50 13.03 -6.78
CA GLN A 157 -10.90 12.97 -8.18
C GLN A 157 -10.27 11.76 -8.90
N PRO A 158 -10.86 11.32 -10.02
CA PRO A 158 -10.21 10.30 -10.86
C PRO A 158 -8.85 10.77 -11.36
N VAL A 159 -7.84 9.90 -11.25
CA VAL A 159 -6.46 10.18 -11.68
C VAL A 159 -6.16 9.37 -12.94
N PRO A 160 -5.85 10.02 -14.09
CA PRO A 160 -5.45 9.31 -15.30
C PRO A 160 -4.17 8.50 -15.07
N PRO A 161 -4.21 7.16 -15.23
CA PRO A 161 -3.04 6.33 -14.90
C PRO A 161 -1.82 6.61 -15.78
N ALA A 162 -2.02 6.93 -17.05
CA ALA A 162 -0.93 7.26 -17.98
C ALA A 162 -0.18 8.55 -17.59
N ASP A 163 -0.92 9.57 -17.15
CA ASP A 163 -0.32 10.83 -16.72
C ASP A 163 0.49 10.63 -15.44
N LEU A 164 -0.02 9.83 -14.51
CA LEU A 164 0.71 9.49 -13.29
C LEU A 164 1.95 8.65 -13.60
N ALA A 165 1.85 7.66 -14.47
CA ALA A 165 2.99 6.87 -14.93
C ALA A 165 4.10 7.76 -15.51
N ALA A 166 3.75 8.67 -16.42
CA ALA A 166 4.70 9.63 -17.00
C ALA A 166 5.32 10.59 -15.96
N ARG A 167 4.59 10.95 -14.89
CA ARG A 167 5.15 11.74 -13.77
C ARG A 167 6.18 10.94 -12.98
N ILE A 168 5.90 9.67 -12.73
CA ILE A 168 6.79 8.77 -11.98
C ILE A 168 8.06 8.52 -12.78
N GLU A 169 7.96 8.22 -14.07
CA GLU A 169 9.10 7.96 -14.95
C GLU A 169 10.07 9.13 -15.08
N ARG A 170 9.58 10.36 -14.89
CA ARG A 170 10.46 11.57 -14.91
C ARG A 170 11.27 11.77 -13.62
N LEU A 171 10.99 11.04 -12.56
CA LEU A 171 11.68 11.17 -11.26
C LEU A 171 12.79 10.13 -11.07
N VAL A 172 12.94 9.21 -11.99
CA VAL A 172 13.83 8.04 -11.85
C VAL A 172 14.78 7.86 -13.02
#